data_de6b418b372fa79f218b40cc5fd33ac5
#
_entry.id   de6b418b372fa79f218b40cc5fd33ac5
#
_cell.length_a   1.000
_cell.length_b   1.000
_cell.length_c   1.000
_cell.angle_alpha   90.00
_cell.angle_beta   90.00
_cell.angle_gamma   90.00
#
_symmetry.space_group_name_H-M   'P 1'
#
loop_
_entity.id
_entity.type
_entity.pdbx_description
1 polymer ?
#
loop_
_entity_poly.entity_id
_entity_poly.type
_entity_poly.pdbx_seq_one_letter_code
_entity_poly.pdbx_strand_id
1 'polypeptide(L)'
;LNAAIQGVRRDALGFEVKTHGGEWERFDEVVMATHSDDSLAMLTDPDPAEQQALGAVAYQPNDIVLHAATAIMPKRRATWASWVYTEDEVAKSDRIDLTYWMNSLQPIPHDDPHFVTLIYDQVTLRHPVYDLAALDAQKAVGAMNGQNNTWFCGAWMRHGFHEDGLSSAVDVVEALRRKSLKAMAGE
;
A
#
# COMPACT_ATOMS: atom_id res chain seq x y z
N LEU A 1 17.97 -3.24 -5.32
CA LEU A 1 17.36 -1.99 -5.79
C LEU A 1 17.26 -1.99 -7.31
N ASN A 2 16.25 -1.32 -7.86
CA ASN A 2 15.98 -1.25 -9.32
C ASN A 2 15.75 -2.62 -9.98
N ALA A 3 15.21 -3.58 -9.24
CA ALA A 3 14.87 -4.91 -9.73
C ALA A 3 13.34 -5.01 -9.84
N ALA A 4 12.81 -4.98 -11.05
CA ALA A 4 11.41 -5.24 -11.30
C ALA A 4 11.15 -6.75 -11.15
N ILE A 5 10.35 -7.14 -10.17
CA ILE A 5 9.99 -8.54 -9.94
C ILE A 5 8.98 -8.98 -11.00
N GLN A 6 9.29 -10.07 -11.69
CA GLN A 6 8.42 -10.68 -12.70
C GLN A 6 7.56 -11.80 -12.11
N GLY A 7 8.08 -12.53 -11.13
CA GLY A 7 7.36 -13.64 -10.51
C GLY A 7 8.01 -14.16 -9.25
N VAL A 8 7.18 -14.76 -8.42
CA VAL A 8 7.54 -15.47 -7.20
C VAL A 8 6.87 -16.84 -7.26
N ARG A 9 7.63 -17.91 -7.13
CA ARG A 9 7.11 -19.27 -7.07
C ARG A 9 7.62 -20.01 -5.85
N ARG A 10 6.88 -21.02 -5.42
CA ARG A 10 7.21 -21.85 -4.28
C ARG A 10 7.55 -23.26 -4.72
N ASP A 11 8.45 -23.90 -4.00
CA ASP A 11 8.69 -25.34 -4.10
C ASP A 11 8.93 -25.93 -2.69
N ALA A 12 9.24 -27.23 -2.63
CA ALA A 12 9.50 -27.94 -1.38
C ALA A 12 10.74 -27.42 -0.60
N LEU A 13 11.58 -26.60 -1.23
CA LEU A 13 12.85 -26.11 -0.69
C LEU A 13 12.81 -24.59 -0.34
N GLY A 14 11.69 -23.90 -0.58
CA GLY A 14 11.54 -22.47 -0.32
C GLY A 14 10.94 -21.69 -1.48
N PHE A 15 11.48 -20.50 -1.74
CA PHE A 15 11.03 -19.60 -2.79
C PHE A 15 12.06 -19.43 -3.89
N GLU A 16 11.56 -19.17 -5.07
CA GLU A 16 12.35 -18.61 -6.15
C GLU A 16 11.71 -17.31 -6.62
N VAL A 17 12.52 -16.29 -6.78
CA VAL A 17 12.13 -14.94 -7.23
C VAL A 17 12.79 -14.67 -8.56
N LYS A 18 12.05 -14.17 -9.52
CA LYS A 18 12.56 -13.79 -10.84
C LYS A 18 12.40 -12.29 -11.06
N THR A 19 13.49 -11.65 -11.41
CA THR A 19 13.47 -10.27 -11.91
C THR A 19 13.24 -10.24 -13.41
N HIS A 20 12.78 -9.11 -13.94
CA HIS A 20 12.60 -8.94 -15.39
C HIS A 20 13.94 -9.09 -16.11
N GLY A 21 14.02 -10.04 -17.04
CA GLY A 21 15.26 -10.35 -17.76
C GLY A 21 16.32 -11.12 -16.97
N GLY A 22 16.05 -11.46 -15.70
CA GLY A 22 16.93 -12.27 -14.85
C GLY A 22 16.55 -13.74 -14.80
N GLU A 23 17.37 -14.52 -14.10
CA GLU A 23 17.10 -15.92 -13.79
C GLU A 23 16.33 -16.05 -12.48
N TRP A 24 15.85 -17.26 -12.15
CA TRP A 24 15.23 -17.57 -10.88
C TRP A 24 16.29 -17.68 -9.78
N GLU A 25 16.13 -16.89 -8.71
CA GLU A 25 17.01 -16.88 -7.55
C GLU A 25 16.27 -17.43 -6.33
N ARG A 26 16.94 -18.27 -5.53
CA ARG A 26 16.35 -18.96 -4.37
C ARG A 26 16.48 -18.17 -3.09
N PHE A 27 15.40 -18.21 -2.28
CA PHE A 27 15.30 -17.59 -0.97
C PHE A 27 14.53 -18.48 0.00
N ASP A 28 14.81 -18.37 1.31
CA ASP A 28 14.15 -19.16 2.35
C ASP A 28 12.76 -18.58 2.69
N GLU A 29 12.62 -17.26 2.68
CA GLU A 29 11.41 -16.52 3.06
C GLU A 29 11.18 -15.37 2.07
N VAL A 30 9.90 -15.06 1.82
CA VAL A 30 9.51 -13.90 1.01
C VAL A 30 8.59 -12.99 1.80
N VAL A 31 8.88 -11.69 1.79
CA VAL A 31 8.01 -10.63 2.33
C VAL A 31 7.49 -9.79 1.17
N MET A 32 6.17 -9.87 0.94
CA MET A 32 5.47 -9.10 -0.07
C MET A 32 5.02 -7.76 0.56
N ALA A 33 5.73 -6.67 0.24
CA ALA A 33 5.46 -5.32 0.76
C ALA A 33 4.86 -4.39 -0.31
N THR A 34 4.21 -4.96 -1.30
CA THR A 34 3.49 -4.27 -2.40
C THR A 34 2.00 -4.18 -2.10
N HIS A 35 1.22 -3.54 -2.98
CA HIS A 35 -0.23 -3.67 -2.95
C HIS A 35 -0.66 -5.15 -3.02
N SER A 36 -1.82 -5.49 -2.49
CA SER A 36 -2.28 -6.88 -2.45
C SER A 36 -2.51 -7.46 -3.84
N ASP A 37 -3.03 -6.68 -4.77
CA ASP A 37 -3.22 -7.09 -6.17
C ASP A 37 -1.88 -7.26 -6.91
N ASP A 38 -0.88 -6.42 -6.64
CA ASP A 38 0.48 -6.59 -7.19
C ASP A 38 1.15 -7.83 -6.59
N SER A 39 0.96 -8.07 -5.27
CA SER A 39 1.44 -9.30 -4.62
C SER A 39 0.83 -10.53 -5.28
N LEU A 40 -0.49 -10.52 -5.49
CA LEU A 40 -1.19 -11.61 -6.15
C LEU A 40 -0.71 -11.83 -7.59
N ALA A 41 -0.49 -10.76 -8.34
CA ALA A 41 0.00 -10.84 -9.72
C ALA A 41 1.42 -11.39 -9.84
N MET A 42 2.26 -11.20 -8.82
CA MET A 42 3.62 -11.74 -8.79
C MET A 42 3.67 -13.22 -8.38
N LEU A 43 2.71 -13.72 -7.60
CA LEU A 43 2.65 -15.13 -7.22
C LEU A 43 2.27 -15.98 -8.45
N THR A 44 3.13 -16.92 -8.82
CA THR A 44 2.87 -17.79 -9.98
C THR A 44 1.93 -18.95 -9.66
N ASP A 45 1.80 -19.27 -8.37
CA ASP A 45 1.07 -20.43 -7.85
C ASP A 45 0.26 -20.04 -6.57
N PRO A 46 -0.54 -18.95 -6.60
CA PRO A 46 -1.30 -18.54 -5.43
C PRO A 46 -2.36 -19.61 -5.10
N ASP A 47 -2.48 -19.95 -3.82
CA ASP A 47 -3.53 -20.84 -3.36
C ASP A 47 -4.92 -20.16 -3.36
N PRO A 48 -6.04 -20.89 -3.21
CA PRO A 48 -7.37 -20.31 -3.23
C PRO A 48 -7.62 -19.27 -2.12
N ALA A 49 -6.99 -19.41 -0.94
CA ALA A 49 -7.15 -18.46 0.15
C ALA A 49 -6.40 -17.16 -0.15
N GLU A 50 -5.19 -17.25 -0.72
CA GLU A 50 -4.42 -16.10 -1.18
C GLU A 50 -5.15 -15.37 -2.33
N GLN A 51 -5.66 -16.10 -3.31
CA GLN A 51 -6.44 -15.52 -4.41
C GLN A 51 -7.66 -14.75 -3.89
N GLN A 52 -8.40 -15.34 -2.97
CA GLN A 52 -9.57 -14.72 -2.38
C GLN A 52 -9.20 -13.50 -1.53
N ALA A 53 -8.24 -13.61 -0.63
CA ALA A 53 -7.93 -12.56 0.31
C ALA A 53 -7.16 -11.40 -0.34
N LEU A 54 -6.14 -11.66 -1.15
CA LEU A 54 -5.37 -10.60 -1.82
C LEU A 54 -6.19 -9.91 -2.92
N GLY A 55 -7.05 -10.65 -3.62
CA GLY A 55 -7.93 -10.12 -4.65
C GLY A 55 -9.15 -9.35 -4.14
N ALA A 56 -9.49 -9.44 -2.84
CA ALA A 56 -10.65 -8.76 -2.27
C ALA A 56 -10.41 -7.27 -1.99
N VAL A 57 -9.15 -6.81 -1.93
CA VAL A 57 -8.84 -5.39 -1.78
C VAL A 57 -8.85 -4.72 -3.14
N ALA A 58 -9.86 -3.91 -3.39
CA ALA A 58 -9.94 -3.11 -4.61
C ALA A 58 -9.03 -1.88 -4.53
N TYR A 59 -8.49 -1.46 -5.67
CA TYR A 59 -7.68 -0.25 -5.78
C TYR A 59 -8.30 0.72 -6.77
N GLN A 60 -8.56 1.94 -6.30
CA GLN A 60 -9.07 3.02 -7.13
C GLN A 60 -7.90 3.83 -7.68
N PRO A 61 -7.82 4.04 -9.01
CA PRO A 61 -6.87 4.98 -9.58
C PRO A 61 -7.25 6.40 -9.17
N ASN A 62 -6.27 7.16 -8.70
CA ASN A 62 -6.41 8.58 -8.38
C ASN A 62 -5.33 9.35 -9.13
N ASP A 63 -5.76 10.33 -9.90
CA ASP A 63 -4.84 11.26 -10.55
C ASP A 63 -4.45 12.35 -9.56
N ILE A 64 -3.17 12.65 -9.48
CA ILE A 64 -2.60 13.53 -8.48
C ILE A 64 -1.83 14.65 -9.18
N VAL A 65 -2.07 15.89 -8.76
CA VAL A 65 -1.34 17.06 -9.25
C VAL A 65 -0.65 17.77 -8.08
N LEU A 66 0.67 17.97 -8.23
CA LEU A 66 1.43 18.90 -7.38
C LEU A 66 1.35 20.29 -8.00
N HIS A 67 0.88 21.29 -7.24
CA HIS A 67 0.71 22.65 -7.75
C HIS A 67 0.89 23.71 -6.65
N ALA A 68 0.98 25.00 -7.08
CA ALA A 68 1.07 26.15 -6.20
C ALA A 68 -0.20 27.05 -6.23
N ALA A 69 -1.30 26.58 -6.83
CA ALA A 69 -2.53 27.37 -7.00
C ALA A 69 -3.30 27.49 -5.69
N THR A 70 -3.23 28.66 -5.05
CA THR A 70 -3.94 28.94 -3.78
C THR A 70 -5.44 29.14 -3.95
N ALA A 71 -5.93 29.32 -5.18
CA ALA A 71 -7.34 29.58 -5.47
C ALA A 71 -8.27 28.40 -5.11
N ILE A 72 -7.73 27.18 -5.03
CA ILE A 72 -8.47 25.97 -4.64
C ILE A 72 -8.73 25.91 -3.11
N MET A 73 -7.96 26.66 -2.32
CA MET A 73 -8.07 26.69 -0.88
C MET A 73 -9.14 27.67 -0.41
N PRO A 74 -9.67 27.51 0.82
CA PRO A 74 -10.61 28.46 1.40
C PRO A 74 -10.06 29.89 1.38
N LYS A 75 -10.93 30.88 1.10
CA LYS A 75 -10.55 32.30 1.03
C LYS A 75 -9.88 32.82 2.30
N ARG A 76 -10.27 32.30 3.46
CA ARG A 76 -9.66 32.66 4.75
C ARG A 76 -8.50 31.73 5.07
N ARG A 77 -7.27 32.23 5.00
CA ARG A 77 -6.06 31.43 5.30
C ARG A 77 -6.08 30.79 6.69
N ALA A 78 -6.72 31.43 7.67
CA ALA A 78 -6.87 30.89 9.04
C ALA A 78 -7.71 29.58 9.10
N THR A 79 -8.43 29.25 8.05
CA THR A 79 -9.23 28.01 7.96
C THR A 79 -8.51 26.91 7.16
N TRP A 80 -7.28 27.15 6.71
CA TRP A 80 -6.51 26.16 6.01
C TRP A 80 -6.09 25.03 6.97
N ALA A 81 -6.44 23.82 6.64
CA ALA A 81 -6.02 22.61 7.34
C ALA A 81 -4.99 21.84 6.50
N SER A 82 -4.35 20.86 7.10
CA SER A 82 -3.39 19.99 6.40
C SER A 82 -3.98 19.32 5.16
N TRP A 83 -5.28 19.12 5.15
CA TRP A 83 -6.07 18.69 4.01
C TRP A 83 -7.44 19.36 4.03
N VAL A 84 -7.97 19.64 2.85
CA VAL A 84 -9.25 20.30 2.63
C VAL A 84 -10.03 19.48 1.62
N TYR A 85 -11.25 19.16 1.99
CA TYR A 85 -12.24 18.55 1.12
C TYR A 85 -13.08 19.63 0.47
N THR A 86 -13.26 19.56 -0.84
CA THR A 86 -14.11 20.47 -1.60
C THR A 86 -15.21 19.68 -2.29
N GLU A 87 -16.46 20.08 -2.10
CA GLU A 87 -17.62 19.52 -2.76
C GLU A 87 -18.25 20.59 -3.67
N ASP A 88 -18.56 20.19 -4.91
CA ASP A 88 -19.31 21.05 -5.82
C ASP A 88 -20.80 20.86 -5.54
N GLU A 89 -21.48 21.90 -5.06
CA GLU A 89 -22.93 21.87 -4.77
C GLU A 89 -23.80 21.62 -6.02
N VAL A 90 -23.28 21.89 -7.21
CA VAL A 90 -24.02 21.82 -8.47
C VAL A 90 -23.75 20.51 -9.22
N ALA A 91 -22.51 20.07 -9.24
CA ALA A 91 -22.12 18.79 -9.80
C ALA A 91 -22.03 17.76 -8.69
N LYS A 92 -23.11 17.04 -8.38
CA LYS A 92 -23.06 15.82 -7.57
C LYS A 92 -22.21 14.77 -8.32
N SER A 93 -20.90 14.91 -8.28
CA SER A 93 -19.99 13.87 -8.75
C SER A 93 -19.73 12.91 -7.60
N ASP A 94 -19.67 11.62 -7.87
CA ASP A 94 -19.20 10.61 -6.91
C ASP A 94 -17.69 10.76 -6.61
N ARG A 95 -17.12 11.91 -6.93
CA ARG A 95 -15.70 12.22 -6.85
C ARG A 95 -15.43 13.21 -5.75
N ILE A 96 -14.41 12.92 -4.98
CA ILE A 96 -13.95 13.70 -3.86
C ILE A 96 -12.75 14.53 -4.33
N ASP A 97 -12.87 15.85 -4.32
CA ASP A 97 -11.74 16.75 -4.53
C ASP A 97 -11.05 16.98 -3.17
N LEU A 98 -9.92 16.33 -2.98
CA LEU A 98 -9.13 16.41 -1.76
C LEU A 98 -7.81 17.12 -2.05
N THR A 99 -7.54 18.19 -1.33
CA THR A 99 -6.28 18.95 -1.43
C THR A 99 -5.50 18.86 -0.13
N TYR A 100 -4.24 18.42 -0.22
CA TYR A 100 -3.28 18.46 0.88
C TYR A 100 -2.46 19.74 0.79
N TRP A 101 -2.40 20.49 1.89
CA TRP A 101 -1.49 21.62 2.03
C TRP A 101 -0.14 21.12 2.56
N MET A 102 0.82 20.96 1.65
CA MET A 102 2.11 20.31 1.95
C MET A 102 2.96 21.10 2.94
N ASN A 103 2.84 22.44 2.97
CA ASN A 103 3.57 23.28 3.92
C ASN A 103 3.18 23.06 5.40
N SER A 104 2.03 22.44 5.67
CA SER A 104 1.64 22.04 7.02
C SER A 104 2.09 20.63 7.38
N LEU A 105 2.45 19.82 6.38
CA LEU A 105 2.85 18.41 6.54
C LEU A 105 4.36 18.21 6.44
N GLN A 106 5.06 19.16 5.83
CA GLN A 106 6.49 19.10 5.58
C GLN A 106 7.15 20.46 5.91
N PRO A 107 8.44 20.52 6.20
CA PRO A 107 9.15 21.76 6.51
C PRO A 107 9.39 22.63 5.26
N ILE A 108 8.31 23.00 4.57
CA ILE A 108 8.31 23.90 3.42
C ILE A 108 7.92 25.31 3.91
N PRO A 109 8.63 26.36 3.50
CA PRO A 109 8.28 27.74 3.88
C PRO A 109 6.84 28.12 3.51
N HIS A 110 6.14 28.86 4.38
CA HIS A 110 4.74 29.22 4.16
C HIS A 110 4.51 30.24 3.04
N ASP A 111 5.54 30.92 2.59
CA ASP A 111 5.56 31.85 1.46
C ASP A 111 5.79 31.17 0.12
N ASP A 112 6.14 29.88 0.14
CA ASP A 112 6.26 29.01 -1.05
C ASP A 112 5.16 27.92 -1.00
N PRO A 113 3.92 28.22 -1.40
CA PRO A 113 2.78 27.33 -1.20
C PRO A 113 2.84 26.11 -2.13
N HIS A 114 2.75 24.93 -1.54
CA HIS A 114 2.68 23.66 -2.26
C HIS A 114 1.45 22.85 -1.85
N PHE A 115 0.71 22.39 -2.85
CA PHE A 115 -0.49 21.59 -2.69
C PHE A 115 -0.38 20.31 -3.50
N VAL A 116 -0.94 19.24 -2.95
CA VAL A 116 -1.19 18.00 -3.65
C VAL A 116 -2.69 17.82 -3.72
N THR A 117 -3.25 17.90 -4.90
CA THR A 117 -4.69 17.71 -5.13
C THR A 117 -4.93 16.45 -5.94
N LEU A 118 -5.91 15.68 -5.51
CA LEU A 118 -6.44 14.56 -6.25
C LEU A 118 -7.35 15.13 -7.34
N ILE A 119 -6.79 15.36 -8.53
CA ILE A 119 -7.51 15.82 -9.74
C ILE A 119 -6.90 15.12 -10.96
N TYR A 120 -7.60 15.23 -12.08
CA TYR A 120 -7.21 14.67 -13.37
C TYR A 120 -5.86 15.18 -13.88
N ASP A 121 -5.00 14.21 -14.23
CA ASP A 121 -3.87 14.32 -15.15
C ASP A 121 -2.51 14.75 -14.56
N GLN A 122 -1.67 13.79 -14.24
CA GLN A 122 -0.22 13.63 -14.56
C GLN A 122 0.45 12.42 -13.89
N VAL A 123 0.00 11.94 -12.73
CA VAL A 123 0.45 10.68 -12.12
C VAL A 123 -0.74 9.94 -11.53
N THR A 124 -1.05 8.76 -12.05
CA THR A 124 -2.08 7.91 -11.47
C THR A 124 -1.48 7.04 -10.39
N LEU A 125 -1.87 7.26 -9.13
CA LEU A 125 -1.57 6.38 -8.01
C LEU A 125 -2.83 5.57 -7.66
N ARG A 126 -2.64 4.29 -7.38
CA ARG A 126 -3.72 3.41 -6.94
C ARG A 126 -3.87 3.45 -5.44
N HIS A 127 -5.07 3.70 -4.94
CA HIS A 127 -5.38 3.75 -3.51
C HIS A 127 -6.31 2.60 -3.12
N PRO A 128 -6.04 1.86 -2.02
CA PRO A 128 -6.91 0.80 -1.55
C PRO A 128 -8.28 1.34 -1.14
N VAL A 129 -9.34 0.63 -1.50
CA VAL A 129 -10.72 0.91 -1.09
C VAL A 129 -11.05 0.06 0.12
N TYR A 130 -11.39 0.69 1.23
CA TYR A 130 -11.67 0.03 2.51
C TYR A 130 -13.17 -0.26 2.67
N ASP A 131 -13.66 -1.19 1.89
CA ASP A 131 -15.01 -1.75 2.07
C ASP A 131 -14.99 -2.96 3.04
N LEU A 132 -16.15 -3.57 3.26
CA LEU A 132 -16.26 -4.72 4.15
C LEU A 132 -15.42 -5.93 3.67
N ALA A 133 -15.33 -6.12 2.37
CA ALA A 133 -14.52 -7.20 1.80
C ALA A 133 -13.03 -6.98 2.05
N ALA A 134 -12.54 -5.75 1.92
CA ALA A 134 -11.16 -5.38 2.25
C ALA A 134 -10.86 -5.58 3.75
N LEU A 135 -11.78 -5.22 4.65
CA LEU A 135 -11.60 -5.42 6.10
C LEU A 135 -11.53 -6.90 6.48
N ASP A 136 -12.32 -7.75 5.84
CA ASP A 136 -12.25 -9.20 6.06
C ASP A 136 -10.99 -9.81 5.42
N ALA A 137 -10.56 -9.29 4.27
CA ALA A 137 -9.31 -9.65 3.63
C ALA A 137 -8.10 -9.37 4.53
N GLN A 138 -8.04 -8.21 5.21
CA GLN A 138 -6.96 -7.87 6.16
C GLN A 138 -6.81 -8.93 7.25
N LYS A 139 -7.93 -9.42 7.81
CA LYS A 139 -7.93 -10.48 8.84
C LYS A 139 -7.44 -11.81 8.25
N ALA A 140 -7.92 -12.18 7.06
CA ALA A 140 -7.53 -13.40 6.38
C ALA A 140 -6.04 -13.40 6.04
N VAL A 141 -5.50 -12.31 5.48
CA VAL A 141 -4.08 -12.16 5.17
C VAL A 141 -3.23 -12.18 6.44
N GLY A 142 -3.68 -11.52 7.52
CA GLY A 142 -3.01 -11.58 8.82
C GLY A 142 -2.89 -13.00 9.36
N ALA A 143 -3.93 -13.83 9.18
CA ALA A 143 -3.94 -15.24 9.59
C ALA A 143 -3.08 -16.14 8.70
N MET A 144 -2.86 -15.77 7.44
CA MET A 144 -2.00 -16.49 6.50
C MET A 144 -0.51 -16.16 6.67
N ASN A 145 -0.17 -15.03 7.30
CA ASN A 145 1.23 -14.61 7.45
C ASN A 145 2.08 -15.69 8.12
N GLY A 146 3.18 -16.05 7.46
CA GLY A 146 4.09 -17.11 7.87
C GLY A 146 3.71 -18.51 7.39
N GLN A 147 2.52 -18.71 6.84
CA GLN A 147 2.17 -19.95 6.16
C GLN A 147 2.96 -20.03 4.84
N ASN A 148 3.44 -21.22 4.53
CA ASN A 148 4.28 -21.46 3.35
C ASN A 148 5.46 -20.49 3.23
N ASN A 149 6.02 -19.99 4.36
CA ASN A 149 7.10 -19.00 4.40
C ASN A 149 6.81 -17.68 3.66
N THR A 150 5.54 -17.36 3.44
CA THR A 150 5.10 -16.13 2.77
C THR A 150 4.57 -15.14 3.81
N TRP A 151 4.95 -13.88 3.64
CA TRP A 151 4.58 -12.79 4.52
C TRP A 151 4.09 -11.61 3.71
N PHE A 152 3.05 -10.94 4.21
CA PHE A 152 2.46 -9.76 3.59
C PHE A 152 2.46 -8.61 4.58
N CYS A 153 2.88 -7.44 4.13
CA CYS A 153 2.78 -6.19 4.88
C CYS A 153 2.47 -5.02 3.94
N GLY A 154 2.02 -3.92 4.51
CA GLY A 154 1.69 -2.71 3.76
C GLY A 154 0.63 -1.89 4.48
N ALA A 155 0.48 -0.63 4.10
CA ALA A 155 -0.52 0.26 4.69
C ALA A 155 -1.95 -0.26 4.49
N TRP A 156 -2.22 -0.98 3.41
CA TRP A 156 -3.51 -1.62 3.09
C TRP A 156 -3.93 -2.70 4.09
N MET A 157 -3.00 -3.21 4.91
CA MET A 157 -3.29 -4.15 6.00
C MET A 157 -4.01 -3.51 7.20
N ARG A 158 -4.17 -2.18 7.23
CA ARG A 158 -4.89 -1.41 8.26
C ARG A 158 -5.69 -0.29 7.61
N HIS A 159 -5.42 1.00 7.93
CA HIS A 159 -6.22 2.15 7.50
C HIS A 159 -5.59 2.95 6.35
N GLY A 160 -4.40 2.57 5.87
CA GLY A 160 -3.75 3.18 4.72
C GLY A 160 -2.78 4.31 5.03
N PHE A 161 -2.48 4.59 6.29
CA PHE A 161 -1.52 5.60 6.70
C PHE A 161 -0.08 5.05 6.70
N HIS A 162 0.91 5.94 6.63
CA HIS A 162 2.33 5.55 6.69
C HIS A 162 2.66 4.71 7.93
N GLU A 163 2.12 5.09 9.09
CA GLU A 163 2.29 4.36 10.34
C GLU A 163 1.70 2.95 10.28
N ASP A 164 0.61 2.76 9.55
CA ASP A 164 0.00 1.44 9.35
C ASP A 164 0.93 0.52 8.53
N GLY A 165 1.60 1.10 7.53
CA GLY A 165 2.60 0.37 6.75
C GLY A 165 3.78 -0.07 7.62
N LEU A 166 4.32 0.85 8.43
CA LEU A 166 5.40 0.54 9.38
C LEU A 166 4.96 -0.51 10.40
N SER A 167 3.81 -0.32 11.03
CA SER A 167 3.29 -1.25 12.04
C SER A 167 3.10 -2.66 11.48
N SER A 168 2.55 -2.79 10.28
CA SER A 168 2.38 -4.11 9.65
C SER A 168 3.72 -4.79 9.34
N ALA A 169 4.73 -4.03 8.95
CA ALA A 169 6.08 -4.55 8.74
C ALA A 169 6.74 -4.99 10.05
N VAL A 170 6.55 -4.24 11.13
CA VAL A 170 7.04 -4.62 12.48
C VAL A 170 6.40 -5.95 12.92
N ASP A 171 5.09 -6.13 12.75
CA ASP A 171 4.39 -7.38 13.06
C ASP A 171 5.02 -8.58 12.32
N VAL A 172 5.32 -8.42 11.03
CA VAL A 172 5.99 -9.45 10.23
C VAL A 172 7.39 -9.74 10.74
N VAL A 173 8.21 -8.72 11.00
CA VAL A 173 9.58 -8.90 11.52
C VAL A 173 9.59 -9.61 12.86
N GLU A 174 8.69 -9.27 13.78
CA GLU A 174 8.56 -9.94 15.07
C GLU A 174 8.14 -11.41 14.93
N ALA A 175 7.23 -11.70 13.99
CA ALA A 175 6.81 -13.07 13.72
C ALA A 175 7.94 -13.90 13.10
N LEU A 176 8.70 -13.34 12.15
CA LEU A 176 9.91 -13.96 11.58
C LEU A 176 10.94 -14.27 12.66
N ARG A 177 11.20 -13.31 13.57
CA ARG A 177 12.13 -13.53 14.70
C ARG A 177 11.68 -14.66 15.60
N ARG A 178 10.39 -14.72 15.95
CA ARG A 178 9.83 -15.84 16.75
C ARG A 178 9.99 -17.19 16.05
N LYS A 179 9.75 -17.24 14.73
CA LYS A 179 9.92 -18.45 13.92
C LYS A 179 11.38 -18.93 13.94
N SER A 180 12.34 -18.00 13.71
CA SER A 180 13.77 -18.32 13.72
C SER A 180 14.21 -18.85 15.09
N LEU A 181 13.76 -18.25 16.20
CA LEU A 181 14.12 -18.69 17.55
C LEU A 181 13.59 -20.10 17.85
N LYS A 182 12.36 -20.44 17.42
CA LYS A 182 11.79 -21.80 17.56
C LYS A 182 12.61 -22.81 16.76
N ALA A 183 12.94 -22.50 15.52
CA ALA A 183 13.78 -23.38 14.69
C ALA A 183 15.16 -23.65 15.32
N MET A 184 15.75 -22.65 15.98
CA MET A 184 17.03 -22.80 16.70
C MET A 184 16.86 -23.60 17.99
N ALA A 185 15.70 -23.57 18.65
CA ALA A 185 15.40 -24.33 19.85
C ALA A 185 15.02 -25.80 19.58
N GLY A 186 14.81 -26.17 18.32
CA GLY A 186 14.44 -27.53 17.91
C GLY A 186 12.96 -27.85 18.16
N GLU A 187 12.11 -26.82 18.24
CA GLU A 187 10.65 -26.93 18.41
C GLU A 187 9.93 -26.89 17.07
#